data_11eb3f9390a571803064a596bfad1038
#
_entry.id   11eb3f9390a571803064a596bfad1038
#
_cell.length_a   1.000
_cell.length_b   1.000
_cell.length_c   1.000
_cell.angle_alpha   90.00
_cell.angle_beta   90.00
_cell.angle_gamma   90.00
#
_symmetry.space_group_name_H-M   'P 1'
#
loop_
_entity.id
_entity.type
_entity.pdbx_description
1 polymer ?
#
loop_
_entity_poly.entity_id
_entity_poly.type
_entity_poly.pdbx_seq_one_letter_code
_entity_poly.pdbx_strand_id
1 'polypeptide(L)'
;IMSKFDEGSKIILLSPVVKDKKGTHKNIFLNLFKKGFVRARVNGEVLYLEDEIELDKNKKHNIEVVVDRLVLKKDDKDFESRLTQSIEAAIELSNGKLIVNDGKTDYLYSENYSCPNHEDVSIPELNPRLFSFNAPYGACPECKGLGKKLEVDENKLIENPDLSIEDGGMYIPGAMARKGYSWEIFRAMAKAAKIDLTKPVKDLTKKELDIIFYGYDEKFKFDYTGGEFDFHGYKEYEGAVKNLERRYYESFSEAQKEEIENRYMVERICKVCKGKRLKDEVLAVTVNNKNIMEICDMSIKNSLDFFMNLSLTEKQEKIAKEILKEIRERLTFMTNVGLDYLTLSRETKTLSGGESQRIR
;
A
#
# COMPACT_ATOMS: atom_id res chain seq x y z
N ILE A 1 -21.64 -20.66 13.49
CA ILE A 1 -22.68 -21.21 12.60
C ILE A 1 -23.80 -21.75 13.43
N MET A 2 -23.58 -22.74 14.33
CA MET A 2 -24.60 -23.38 15.17
C MET A 2 -25.49 -22.43 15.98
N SER A 3 -24.92 -21.30 16.47
CA SER A 3 -25.67 -20.29 17.23
C SER A 3 -26.42 -19.28 16.35
N LYS A 4 -26.04 -19.13 15.08
CA LYS A 4 -26.57 -18.10 14.19
C LYS A 4 -27.77 -18.55 13.39
N PHE A 5 -27.85 -19.83 13.05
CA PHE A 5 -28.92 -20.37 12.22
C PHE A 5 -29.85 -21.27 13.05
N ASP A 6 -31.11 -21.34 12.64
CA ASP A 6 -32.13 -22.15 13.34
C ASP A 6 -32.03 -23.63 12.97
N GLU A 7 -32.54 -24.49 13.85
CA GLU A 7 -32.70 -25.93 13.60
C GLU A 7 -33.44 -26.16 12.29
N GLY A 8 -32.97 -27.09 11.47
CA GLY A 8 -33.58 -27.43 10.17
C GLY A 8 -33.22 -26.45 9.03
N SER A 9 -32.45 -25.38 9.28
CA SER A 9 -32.00 -24.47 8.22
C SER A 9 -31.14 -25.21 7.21
N LYS A 10 -31.40 -24.97 5.92
CA LYS A 10 -30.58 -25.46 4.82
C LYS A 10 -29.43 -24.48 4.58
N ILE A 11 -28.22 -24.93 4.71
CA ILE A 11 -27.01 -24.13 4.49
C ILE A 11 -26.10 -24.76 3.44
N ILE A 12 -25.42 -23.90 2.70
CA ILE A 12 -24.40 -24.29 1.72
C ILE A 12 -23.05 -23.73 2.19
N LEU A 13 -22.05 -24.57 2.32
CA LEU A 13 -20.69 -24.18 2.62
C LEU A 13 -19.93 -23.96 1.33
N LEU A 14 -19.42 -22.75 1.14
CA LEU A 14 -18.71 -22.32 -0.06
C LEU A 14 -17.30 -21.86 0.29
N SER A 15 -16.34 -22.26 -0.52
CA SER A 15 -14.94 -21.81 -0.42
C SER A 15 -14.61 -20.84 -1.56
N PRO A 16 -14.34 -19.55 -1.31
CA PRO A 16 -14.01 -18.59 -2.35
C PRO A 16 -12.56 -18.79 -2.84
N VAL A 17 -12.41 -19.31 -4.07
CA VAL A 17 -11.10 -19.60 -4.68
C VAL A 17 -10.66 -18.53 -5.68
N VAL A 18 -11.59 -17.83 -6.31
CA VAL A 18 -11.32 -16.69 -7.20
C VAL A 18 -12.28 -15.56 -6.86
N LYS A 19 -11.74 -14.36 -6.64
CA LYS A 19 -12.53 -13.15 -6.44
C LYS A 19 -12.05 -12.04 -7.37
N ASP A 20 -12.97 -11.52 -8.18
CA ASP A 20 -12.79 -10.33 -9.05
C ASP A 20 -11.53 -10.41 -9.96
N LYS A 21 -11.21 -11.61 -10.48
CA LYS A 21 -10.06 -11.83 -11.36
C LYS A 21 -10.48 -12.17 -12.78
N LYS A 22 -9.77 -11.59 -13.76
CA LYS A 22 -9.92 -11.91 -15.18
C LYS A 22 -9.27 -13.24 -15.52
N GLY A 23 -9.85 -13.96 -16.45
CA GLY A 23 -9.29 -15.22 -16.95
C GLY A 23 -10.35 -16.29 -17.24
N THR A 24 -9.97 -17.33 -17.95
CA THR A 24 -10.85 -18.48 -18.24
C THR A 24 -10.93 -19.47 -17.08
N HIS A 25 -9.96 -19.43 -16.16
CA HIS A 25 -9.84 -20.25 -14.95
C HIS A 25 -9.97 -21.78 -15.16
N LYS A 26 -9.79 -22.28 -16.41
CA LYS A 26 -9.92 -23.73 -16.77
C LYS A 26 -9.09 -24.64 -15.87
N ASN A 27 -7.83 -24.24 -15.56
CA ASN A 27 -6.96 -25.03 -14.68
C ASN A 27 -7.48 -25.14 -13.23
N ILE A 28 -8.20 -24.13 -12.75
CA ILE A 28 -8.78 -24.13 -11.42
C ILE A 28 -9.91 -25.15 -11.36
N PHE A 29 -10.84 -25.12 -12.33
CA PHE A 29 -11.93 -26.09 -12.42
C PHE A 29 -11.42 -27.53 -12.51
N LEU A 30 -10.41 -27.79 -13.36
CA LEU A 30 -9.79 -29.10 -13.48
C LEU A 30 -9.14 -29.59 -12.17
N ASN A 31 -8.47 -28.70 -11.43
CA ASN A 31 -7.85 -29.05 -10.16
C ASN A 31 -8.90 -29.33 -9.07
N LEU A 32 -9.99 -28.57 -9.04
CA LEU A 32 -11.09 -28.78 -8.11
C LEU A 32 -11.80 -30.11 -8.39
N PHE A 33 -12.06 -30.41 -9.65
CA PHE A 33 -12.65 -31.72 -10.05
C PHE A 33 -11.74 -32.88 -9.66
N LYS A 34 -10.42 -32.77 -9.90
CA LYS A 34 -9.46 -33.82 -9.47
C LYS A 34 -9.40 -33.97 -7.94
N LYS A 35 -9.69 -32.97 -7.17
CA LYS A 35 -9.80 -33.03 -5.70
C LYS A 35 -11.14 -33.59 -5.21
N GLY A 36 -12.04 -33.97 -6.13
CA GLY A 36 -13.31 -34.64 -5.82
C GLY A 36 -14.49 -33.70 -5.58
N PHE A 37 -14.35 -32.38 -5.84
CA PHE A 37 -15.47 -31.48 -5.78
C PHE A 37 -16.37 -31.62 -7.01
N VAL A 38 -17.69 -31.51 -6.81
CA VAL A 38 -18.68 -31.76 -7.88
C VAL A 38 -19.24 -30.47 -8.43
N ARG A 39 -19.29 -29.39 -7.65
CA ARG A 39 -19.96 -28.15 -8.02
C ARG A 39 -19.15 -26.93 -7.61
N ALA A 40 -19.27 -25.87 -8.42
CA ALA A 40 -18.80 -24.54 -8.08
C ALA A 40 -19.90 -23.50 -8.34
N ARG A 41 -19.95 -22.46 -7.54
CA ARG A 41 -20.76 -21.28 -7.83
C ARG A 41 -19.87 -20.29 -8.61
N VAL A 42 -20.27 -19.95 -9.82
CA VAL A 42 -19.56 -19.06 -10.71
C VAL A 42 -20.42 -17.85 -10.99
N ASN A 43 -19.95 -16.65 -10.59
CA ASN A 43 -20.69 -15.41 -10.72
C ASN A 43 -22.14 -15.46 -10.15
N GLY A 44 -22.34 -16.24 -9.07
CA GLY A 44 -23.63 -16.44 -8.40
C GLY A 44 -24.40 -17.68 -8.87
N GLU A 45 -24.05 -18.31 -9.99
CA GLU A 45 -24.73 -19.48 -10.54
C GLU A 45 -23.98 -20.76 -10.18
N VAL A 46 -24.70 -21.80 -9.74
CA VAL A 46 -24.10 -23.09 -9.36
C VAL A 46 -24.02 -24.02 -10.59
N LEU A 47 -22.80 -24.34 -10.99
CA LEU A 47 -22.47 -25.17 -12.13
C LEU A 47 -21.81 -26.48 -11.69
N TYR A 48 -21.91 -27.53 -12.52
CA TYR A 48 -21.22 -28.80 -12.30
C TYR A 48 -19.79 -28.70 -12.86
N LEU A 49 -18.81 -29.21 -12.10
CA LEU A 49 -17.40 -29.20 -12.50
C LEU A 49 -17.06 -30.28 -13.54
N GLU A 50 -17.97 -31.25 -13.78
CA GLU A 50 -17.85 -32.22 -14.88
C GLU A 50 -18.19 -31.64 -16.24
N ASP A 51 -18.97 -30.54 -16.26
CA ASP A 51 -19.33 -29.86 -17.48
C ASP A 51 -18.18 -28.92 -17.94
N GLU A 52 -18.12 -28.64 -19.24
CA GLU A 52 -17.16 -27.66 -19.76
C GLU A 52 -17.62 -26.24 -19.41
N ILE A 53 -16.96 -25.60 -18.44
CA ILE A 53 -17.25 -24.24 -18.02
C ILE A 53 -16.40 -23.27 -18.83
N GLU A 54 -17.03 -22.52 -19.73
CA GLU A 54 -16.38 -21.48 -20.52
C GLU A 54 -16.59 -20.10 -19.92
N LEU A 55 -15.49 -19.41 -19.61
CA LEU A 55 -15.51 -18.04 -19.09
C LEU A 55 -14.77 -17.08 -20.01
N ASP A 56 -15.29 -15.87 -20.12
CA ASP A 56 -14.67 -14.80 -20.91
C ASP A 56 -13.38 -14.32 -20.23
N LYS A 57 -12.25 -14.48 -20.91
CA LYS A 57 -10.91 -14.09 -20.41
C LYS A 57 -10.77 -12.61 -20.04
N ASN A 58 -11.61 -11.74 -20.61
CA ASN A 58 -11.54 -10.29 -20.41
C ASN A 58 -12.44 -9.79 -19.27
N LYS A 59 -13.38 -10.62 -18.82
CA LYS A 59 -14.28 -10.30 -17.71
C LYS A 59 -13.70 -10.78 -16.38
N LYS A 60 -14.09 -10.10 -15.31
CA LYS A 60 -13.79 -10.49 -13.93
C LYS A 60 -14.79 -11.54 -13.47
N HIS A 61 -14.30 -12.56 -12.79
CA HIS A 61 -15.11 -13.68 -12.32
C HIS A 61 -14.92 -13.91 -10.83
N ASN A 62 -15.99 -14.37 -10.19
CA ASN A 62 -16.00 -14.92 -8.84
C ASN A 62 -16.28 -16.40 -8.91
N ILE A 63 -15.46 -17.23 -8.25
CA ILE A 63 -15.60 -18.68 -8.23
C ILE A 63 -15.50 -19.15 -6.80
N GLU A 64 -16.58 -19.78 -6.31
CA GLU A 64 -16.63 -20.42 -5.00
C GLU A 64 -16.93 -21.90 -5.17
N VAL A 65 -16.17 -22.75 -4.49
CA VAL A 65 -16.39 -24.20 -4.48
C VAL A 65 -17.52 -24.54 -3.53
N VAL A 66 -18.48 -25.32 -3.97
CA VAL A 66 -19.50 -25.90 -3.08
C VAL A 66 -18.85 -27.08 -2.34
N VAL A 67 -18.51 -26.85 -1.07
CA VAL A 67 -17.84 -27.88 -0.25
C VAL A 67 -18.85 -28.86 0.33
N ASP A 68 -19.95 -28.37 0.91
CA ASP A 68 -21.02 -29.21 1.44
C ASP A 68 -22.38 -28.51 1.42
N ARG A 69 -23.44 -29.28 1.48
CA ARG A 69 -24.83 -28.83 1.62
C ARG A 69 -25.45 -29.53 2.81
N LEU A 70 -25.80 -28.79 3.83
CA LEU A 70 -26.20 -29.35 5.12
C LEU A 70 -27.59 -28.85 5.53
N VAL A 71 -28.29 -29.66 6.28
CA VAL A 71 -29.47 -29.28 7.03
C VAL A 71 -29.07 -29.25 8.50
N LEU A 72 -29.16 -28.08 9.12
CA LEU A 72 -28.62 -27.82 10.45
C LEU A 72 -29.35 -28.66 11.51
N LYS A 73 -28.57 -29.34 12.34
CA LYS A 73 -29.03 -30.16 13.48
C LYS A 73 -28.19 -29.78 14.71
N LYS A 74 -28.82 -29.19 15.72
CA LYS A 74 -28.09 -28.61 16.87
C LYS A 74 -27.60 -29.62 17.90
N ASP A 75 -28.32 -30.77 18.07
CA ASP A 75 -28.02 -31.75 19.10
C ASP A 75 -27.49 -33.06 18.53
N ASP A 76 -26.96 -33.06 17.31
CA ASP A 76 -26.41 -34.21 16.61
C ASP A 76 -24.89 -34.14 16.53
N LYS A 77 -24.19 -35.00 17.30
CA LYS A 77 -22.70 -35.02 17.33
C LYS A 77 -22.09 -35.43 15.99
N ASP A 78 -22.75 -36.30 15.24
CA ASP A 78 -22.25 -36.73 13.92
C ASP A 78 -22.37 -35.59 12.92
N PHE A 79 -23.43 -34.80 13.04
CA PHE A 79 -23.60 -33.56 12.26
C PHE A 79 -22.51 -32.54 12.61
N GLU A 80 -22.23 -32.31 13.91
CA GLU A 80 -21.19 -31.38 14.36
C GLU A 80 -19.80 -31.77 13.82
N SER A 81 -19.47 -33.07 13.86
CA SER A 81 -18.22 -33.59 13.29
C SER A 81 -18.14 -33.37 11.79
N ARG A 82 -19.21 -33.66 11.05
CA ARG A 82 -19.27 -33.44 9.60
C ARG A 82 -19.17 -31.92 9.25
N LEU A 83 -19.88 -31.08 9.99
CA LEU A 83 -19.83 -29.62 9.80
C LEU A 83 -18.40 -29.11 9.99
N THR A 84 -17.71 -29.56 11.04
CA THR A 84 -16.33 -29.19 11.34
C THR A 84 -15.39 -29.59 10.20
N GLN A 85 -15.44 -30.84 9.73
CA GLN A 85 -14.62 -31.34 8.61
C GLN A 85 -14.87 -30.52 7.33
N SER A 86 -16.14 -30.20 7.05
CA SER A 86 -16.49 -29.41 5.86
C SER A 86 -16.01 -27.97 5.96
N ILE A 87 -16.00 -27.37 7.16
CA ILE A 87 -15.44 -26.04 7.42
C ILE A 87 -13.92 -26.08 7.22
N GLU A 88 -13.21 -27.05 7.80
CA GLU A 88 -11.76 -27.20 7.65
C GLU A 88 -11.36 -27.33 6.17
N ALA A 89 -12.06 -28.18 5.41
CA ALA A 89 -11.84 -28.33 3.98
C ALA A 89 -12.08 -27.04 3.19
N ALA A 90 -13.11 -26.25 3.56
CA ALA A 90 -13.41 -24.98 2.92
C ALA A 90 -12.32 -23.92 3.19
N ILE A 91 -11.86 -23.86 4.44
CA ILE A 91 -10.83 -22.92 4.90
C ILE A 91 -9.47 -23.23 4.25
N GLU A 92 -9.09 -24.49 4.15
CA GLU A 92 -7.86 -24.92 3.50
C GLU A 92 -7.82 -24.54 2.02
N LEU A 93 -8.92 -24.67 1.29
CA LEU A 93 -9.02 -24.30 -0.13
C LEU A 93 -8.91 -22.81 -0.39
N SER A 94 -9.37 -21.97 0.53
CA SER A 94 -9.53 -20.52 0.36
C SER A 94 -8.52 -19.69 1.14
N ASN A 95 -7.52 -20.31 1.76
CA ASN A 95 -6.58 -19.62 2.67
C ASN A 95 -7.32 -18.89 3.81
N GLY A 96 -8.17 -19.59 4.54
CA GLY A 96 -8.79 -19.11 5.76
C GLY A 96 -10.16 -18.44 5.58
N LYS A 97 -10.83 -18.59 4.44
CA LYS A 97 -12.17 -17.99 4.19
C LYS A 97 -13.25 -19.04 3.97
N LEU A 98 -14.45 -18.78 4.49
CA LEU A 98 -15.63 -19.60 4.32
C LEU A 98 -16.84 -18.71 4.08
N ILE A 99 -17.68 -19.06 3.12
CA ILE A 99 -19.00 -18.46 2.94
C ILE A 99 -20.05 -19.49 3.34
N VAL A 100 -20.97 -19.08 4.21
CA VAL A 100 -22.16 -19.85 4.54
C VAL A 100 -23.35 -19.19 3.88
N ASN A 101 -24.01 -19.88 2.95
CA ASN A 101 -25.21 -19.38 2.27
C ASN A 101 -26.44 -20.07 2.82
N ASP A 102 -27.47 -19.30 3.22
CA ASP A 102 -28.74 -19.80 3.74
C ASP A 102 -29.84 -19.93 2.68
N GLY A 103 -29.48 -19.81 1.42
CA GLY A 103 -30.39 -19.77 0.28
C GLY A 103 -30.83 -18.38 -0.12
N LYS A 104 -30.54 -17.33 0.68
CA LYS A 104 -30.87 -15.93 0.41
C LYS A 104 -29.66 -15.00 0.60
N THR A 105 -28.86 -15.26 1.62
CA THR A 105 -27.78 -14.35 2.06
C THR A 105 -26.50 -15.13 2.21
N ASP A 106 -25.38 -14.52 1.79
CA ASP A 106 -24.03 -15.00 2.00
C ASP A 106 -23.48 -14.41 3.30
N TYR A 107 -22.99 -15.27 4.18
CA TYR A 107 -22.30 -14.88 5.41
C TYR A 107 -20.84 -15.28 5.29
N LEU A 108 -19.98 -14.28 5.17
CA LEU A 108 -18.53 -14.51 5.10
C LEU A 108 -17.96 -14.74 6.51
N TYR A 109 -17.23 -15.82 6.66
CA TYR A 109 -16.41 -16.13 7.82
C TYR A 109 -14.95 -16.18 7.40
N SER A 110 -14.06 -15.81 8.28
CA SER A 110 -12.63 -15.89 8.02
C SER A 110 -11.91 -16.32 9.30
N GLU A 111 -10.95 -17.20 9.13
CA GLU A 111 -9.99 -17.56 10.16
C GLU A 111 -8.99 -16.41 10.41
N ASN A 112 -8.75 -15.62 9.39
CA ASN A 112 -8.01 -14.36 9.48
C ASN A 112 -8.96 -13.26 9.95
N TYR A 113 -8.45 -12.29 10.71
CA TYR A 113 -9.20 -11.13 11.20
C TYR A 113 -9.73 -10.28 10.03
N SER A 114 -10.85 -10.67 9.44
CA SER A 114 -11.51 -9.93 8.36
C SER A 114 -12.55 -8.99 8.92
N CYS A 115 -12.67 -7.81 8.32
CA CYS A 115 -13.74 -6.88 8.69
C CYS A 115 -15.09 -7.41 8.14
N PRO A 116 -16.13 -7.60 8.97
CA PRO A 116 -17.43 -8.11 8.49
C PRO A 116 -18.12 -7.15 7.52
N ASN A 117 -17.79 -5.86 7.56
CA ASN A 117 -18.39 -4.81 6.73
C ASN A 117 -17.56 -4.45 5.48
N HIS A 118 -16.28 -4.87 5.43
CA HIS A 118 -15.35 -4.58 4.33
C HIS A 118 -14.63 -5.85 3.93
N GLU A 119 -15.11 -6.52 2.91
CA GLU A 119 -14.61 -7.84 2.49
C GLU A 119 -13.16 -7.85 1.98
N ASP A 120 -12.66 -6.71 1.56
CA ASP A 120 -11.30 -6.48 1.07
C ASP A 120 -10.31 -6.17 2.19
N VAL A 121 -10.80 -5.90 3.41
CA VAL A 121 -9.97 -5.62 4.59
C VAL A 121 -9.82 -6.89 5.41
N SER A 122 -8.63 -7.48 5.40
CA SER A 122 -8.24 -8.58 6.28
C SER A 122 -6.94 -8.24 6.96
N ILE A 123 -6.89 -8.41 8.29
CA ILE A 123 -5.65 -8.32 9.06
C ILE A 123 -4.97 -9.69 8.93
N PRO A 124 -3.72 -9.75 8.43
CA PRO A 124 -2.99 -11.00 8.34
C PRO A 124 -2.72 -11.56 9.76
N GLU A 125 -2.32 -12.82 9.84
CA GLU A 125 -1.96 -13.45 11.10
C GLU A 125 -0.99 -12.57 11.89
N LEU A 126 -1.33 -12.31 13.15
CA LEU A 126 -0.57 -11.42 14.02
C LEU A 126 0.77 -12.05 14.39
N ASN A 127 1.83 -11.61 13.74
CA ASN A 127 3.19 -11.98 14.09
C ASN A 127 4.05 -10.71 14.28
N PRO A 128 5.18 -10.76 15.01
CA PRO A 128 6.00 -9.57 15.28
C PRO A 128 6.49 -8.86 14.02
N ARG A 129 6.69 -9.57 12.90
CA ARG A 129 7.15 -8.98 11.64
C ARG A 129 6.12 -8.03 11.01
N LEU A 130 4.84 -8.24 11.32
CA LEU A 130 3.76 -7.38 10.84
C LEU A 130 3.88 -5.96 11.39
N PHE A 131 4.38 -5.81 12.61
CA PHE A 131 4.54 -4.52 13.30
C PHE A 131 5.88 -3.84 13.04
N SER A 132 6.72 -4.42 12.18
CA SER A 132 8.00 -3.84 11.81
C SER A 132 7.87 -3.00 10.53
N PHE A 133 8.22 -1.72 10.62
CA PHE A 133 8.30 -0.84 9.44
C PHE A 133 9.50 -1.17 8.52
N ASN A 134 10.44 -2.00 8.96
CA ASN A 134 11.55 -2.51 8.13
C ASN A 134 11.18 -3.82 7.38
N ALA A 135 10.04 -4.43 7.70
CA ALA A 135 9.59 -5.66 7.06
C ALA A 135 8.48 -5.35 6.04
N PRO A 136 8.54 -5.88 4.82
CA PRO A 136 7.57 -5.57 3.75
C PRO A 136 6.14 -5.99 4.08
N TYR A 137 5.95 -6.88 5.05
CA TYR A 137 4.64 -7.39 5.44
C TYR A 137 3.73 -6.30 6.02
N GLY A 138 4.23 -5.48 6.94
CA GLY A 138 3.47 -4.45 7.63
C GLY A 138 3.82 -3.03 7.21
N ALA A 139 4.97 -2.83 6.55
CA ALA A 139 5.39 -1.51 6.09
C ALA A 139 4.43 -0.92 5.06
N CYS A 140 4.23 0.40 5.10
CA CYS A 140 3.52 1.12 4.07
C CYS A 140 4.12 0.83 2.69
N PRO A 141 3.36 0.34 1.71
CA PRO A 141 3.89 -0.06 0.40
C PRO A 141 4.45 1.14 -0.40
N GLU A 142 3.91 2.33 -0.18
CA GLU A 142 4.28 3.55 -0.88
C GLU A 142 5.65 4.08 -0.45
N CYS A 143 5.89 4.22 0.85
CA CYS A 143 7.17 4.73 1.39
C CYS A 143 8.09 3.62 1.92
N LYS A 144 7.72 2.36 1.76
CA LYS A 144 8.47 1.18 2.24
C LYS A 144 8.87 1.28 3.73
N GLY A 145 7.99 1.87 4.54
CA GLY A 145 8.21 2.02 5.98
C GLY A 145 9.03 3.25 6.40
N LEU A 146 9.42 4.11 5.46
CA LEU A 146 10.18 5.34 5.78
C LEU A 146 9.32 6.43 6.42
N GLY A 147 8.00 6.43 6.14
CA GLY A 147 7.07 7.48 6.61
C GLY A 147 7.13 8.77 5.79
N LYS A 148 8.12 8.90 4.93
CA LYS A 148 8.38 10.05 4.06
C LYS A 148 8.90 9.59 2.71
N LYS A 149 8.82 10.46 1.72
CA LYS A 149 9.34 10.24 0.37
C LYS A 149 10.16 11.43 -0.06
N LEU A 150 11.18 11.16 -0.83
CA LEU A 150 11.87 12.18 -1.60
C LEU A 150 11.03 12.48 -2.85
N GLU A 151 10.57 13.71 -2.97
CA GLU A 151 9.80 14.18 -4.12
C GLU A 151 10.50 15.45 -4.68
N VAL A 152 10.38 15.67 -5.97
CA VAL A 152 10.87 16.90 -6.59
C VAL A 152 10.01 18.08 -6.09
N ASP A 153 10.66 19.13 -5.62
CA ASP A 153 9.99 20.39 -5.27
C ASP A 153 9.99 21.31 -6.49
N GLU A 154 8.81 21.55 -7.05
CA GLU A 154 8.61 22.39 -8.21
C GLU A 154 9.17 23.81 -8.01
N ASN A 155 9.14 24.31 -6.78
CA ASN A 155 9.69 25.65 -6.48
C ASN A 155 11.21 25.71 -6.62
N LYS A 156 11.91 24.59 -6.40
CA LYS A 156 13.36 24.51 -6.60
C LYS A 156 13.78 24.49 -8.07
N LEU A 157 12.82 24.31 -8.99
CA LEU A 157 13.07 24.44 -10.43
C LEU A 157 13.06 25.90 -10.88
N ILE A 158 12.49 26.83 -10.10
CA ILE A 158 12.48 28.25 -10.37
C ILE A 158 13.79 28.82 -9.84
N GLU A 159 14.72 29.15 -10.75
CA GLU A 159 16.04 29.69 -10.39
C GLU A 159 15.96 31.19 -10.12
N ASN A 160 15.21 31.93 -10.95
CA ASN A 160 14.94 33.34 -10.75
C ASN A 160 13.55 33.71 -11.31
N PRO A 161 12.56 34.05 -10.48
CA PRO A 161 11.21 34.35 -10.92
C PRO A 161 11.09 35.64 -11.75
N ASP A 162 12.06 36.54 -11.66
CA ASP A 162 12.08 37.80 -12.41
C ASP A 162 12.59 37.63 -13.84
N LEU A 163 13.24 36.53 -14.17
CA LEU A 163 13.69 36.21 -15.50
C LEU A 163 12.67 35.35 -16.25
N SER A 164 12.72 35.41 -17.59
CA SER A 164 11.97 34.53 -18.45
C SER A 164 12.57 33.12 -18.45
N ILE A 165 11.82 32.13 -18.95
CA ILE A 165 12.35 30.76 -19.11
C ILE A 165 13.50 30.78 -20.14
N GLU A 166 13.40 31.57 -21.20
CA GLU A 166 14.46 31.72 -22.20
C GLU A 166 15.73 32.37 -21.61
N ASP A 167 15.60 33.24 -20.62
CA ASP A 167 16.72 33.94 -19.96
C ASP A 167 17.22 33.16 -18.72
N GLY A 168 16.63 32.02 -18.36
CA GLY A 168 17.12 31.20 -17.27
C GLY A 168 16.32 31.30 -15.98
N GLY A 169 15.13 31.83 -16.02
CA GLY A 169 14.27 31.92 -14.85
C GLY A 169 13.86 30.54 -14.27
N MET A 170 13.94 29.48 -15.08
CA MET A 170 13.56 28.13 -14.66
C MET A 170 14.50 27.07 -15.22
N TYR A 171 14.78 26.05 -14.43
CA TYR A 171 15.50 24.86 -14.86
C TYR A 171 14.57 23.91 -15.62
N ILE A 172 14.93 23.57 -16.86
CA ILE A 172 14.26 22.58 -17.68
C ILE A 172 15.16 21.35 -17.82
N PRO A 173 14.75 20.17 -17.30
CA PRO A 173 15.59 18.97 -17.34
C PRO A 173 16.01 18.55 -18.75
N GLY A 174 17.30 18.36 -18.94
CA GLY A 174 17.90 18.02 -20.25
C GLY A 174 18.05 19.19 -21.21
N ALA A 175 17.64 20.40 -20.84
CA ALA A 175 17.71 21.59 -21.68
C ALA A 175 18.58 22.71 -21.05
N MET A 176 19.58 22.35 -20.27
CA MET A 176 20.41 23.30 -19.50
C MET A 176 21.07 24.37 -20.34
N ALA A 177 21.49 24.02 -21.56
CA ALA A 177 22.11 24.98 -22.48
C ALA A 177 21.10 25.73 -23.36
N ARG A 178 19.77 25.52 -23.15
CA ARG A 178 18.70 26.03 -24.03
C ARG A 178 18.94 25.77 -25.50
N LYS A 179 19.54 24.64 -25.79
CA LYS A 179 19.88 24.14 -27.13
C LYS A 179 19.65 22.63 -27.18
N GLY A 180 19.54 22.13 -28.38
CA GLY A 180 19.45 20.69 -28.63
C GLY A 180 18.04 20.14 -28.46
N TYR A 181 17.96 18.84 -28.64
CA TYR A 181 16.70 18.11 -28.79
C TYR A 181 15.67 18.32 -27.67
N SER A 182 16.11 18.25 -26.42
CA SER A 182 15.20 18.44 -25.27
C SER A 182 14.63 19.86 -25.18
N TRP A 183 15.44 20.85 -25.52
CA TRP A 183 14.98 22.24 -25.55
C TRP A 183 13.96 22.48 -26.67
N GLU A 184 14.21 21.93 -27.84
CA GLU A 184 13.28 22.06 -28.97
C GLU A 184 11.96 21.35 -28.73
N ILE A 185 11.96 20.18 -28.06
CA ILE A 185 10.72 19.54 -27.59
C ILE A 185 9.95 20.49 -26.65
N PHE A 186 10.64 21.05 -25.66
CA PHE A 186 10.01 21.96 -24.71
C PHE A 186 9.42 23.21 -25.40
N ARG A 187 10.15 23.82 -26.33
CA ARG A 187 9.64 24.94 -27.13
C ARG A 187 8.42 24.58 -27.99
N ALA A 188 8.45 23.43 -28.63
CA ALA A 188 7.33 22.94 -29.41
C ALA A 188 6.08 22.71 -28.56
N MET A 189 6.26 22.14 -27.36
CA MET A 189 5.19 21.98 -26.37
C MET A 189 4.64 23.34 -25.94
N ALA A 190 5.52 24.27 -25.55
CA ALA A 190 5.12 25.60 -25.11
C ALA A 190 4.29 26.34 -26.19
N LYS A 191 4.73 26.23 -27.46
CA LYS A 191 3.98 26.77 -28.60
C LYS A 191 2.59 26.12 -28.74
N ALA A 192 2.49 24.79 -28.61
CA ALA A 192 1.23 24.08 -28.68
C ALA A 192 0.28 24.45 -27.53
N ALA A 193 0.82 24.58 -26.32
CA ALA A 193 0.10 25.00 -25.11
C ALA A 193 -0.14 26.50 -25.04
N LYS A 194 0.36 27.31 -26.00
CA LYS A 194 0.28 28.77 -26.06
C LYS A 194 0.93 29.45 -24.83
N ILE A 195 2.04 28.90 -24.35
CA ILE A 195 2.85 29.46 -23.26
C ILE A 195 3.92 30.36 -23.85
N ASP A 196 3.98 31.59 -23.37
CA ASP A 196 4.98 32.60 -23.78
C ASP A 196 6.24 32.46 -22.91
N LEU A 197 7.30 31.87 -23.48
CA LEU A 197 8.57 31.61 -22.77
C LEU A 197 9.41 32.88 -22.51
N THR A 198 9.03 34.02 -23.10
CA THR A 198 9.71 35.36 -22.93
C THR A 198 9.20 36.14 -21.72
N LYS A 199 8.07 35.69 -21.13
CA LYS A 199 7.54 36.31 -19.91
C LYS A 199 8.36 35.91 -18.69
N PRO A 200 8.52 36.79 -17.69
CA PRO A 200 9.04 36.39 -16.39
C PRO A 200 8.26 35.24 -15.78
N VAL A 201 8.96 34.33 -15.11
CA VAL A 201 8.33 33.12 -14.52
C VAL A 201 7.21 33.49 -13.53
N LYS A 202 7.37 34.57 -12.77
CA LYS A 202 6.34 35.08 -11.84
C LYS A 202 5.04 35.50 -12.52
N ASP A 203 5.07 35.86 -13.80
CA ASP A 203 3.92 36.35 -14.57
C ASP A 203 3.21 35.18 -15.32
N LEU A 204 3.75 33.96 -15.25
CA LEU A 204 3.10 32.79 -15.75
C LEU A 204 1.90 32.38 -14.86
N THR A 205 0.81 32.01 -15.50
CA THR A 205 -0.38 31.53 -14.79
C THR A 205 -0.11 30.18 -14.16
N LYS A 206 -0.87 29.85 -13.10
CA LYS A 206 -0.79 28.53 -12.47
C LYS A 206 -0.98 27.39 -13.48
N LYS A 207 -1.90 27.54 -14.45
CA LYS A 207 -2.16 26.55 -15.49
C LYS A 207 -0.94 26.34 -16.40
N GLU A 208 -0.25 27.40 -16.77
CA GLU A 208 0.99 27.31 -17.55
C GLU A 208 2.10 26.63 -16.77
N LEU A 209 2.27 26.97 -15.48
CA LEU A 209 3.23 26.32 -14.60
C LEU A 209 2.90 24.84 -14.39
N ASP A 210 1.62 24.48 -14.18
CA ASP A 210 1.20 23.08 -14.03
C ASP A 210 1.55 22.26 -15.28
N ILE A 211 1.38 22.82 -16.48
CA ILE A 211 1.77 22.15 -17.74
C ILE A 211 3.30 21.94 -17.76
N ILE A 212 4.08 22.94 -17.40
CA ILE A 212 5.54 22.85 -17.40
C ILE A 212 6.03 21.82 -16.39
N PHE A 213 5.45 21.80 -15.20
CA PHE A 213 5.88 20.91 -14.12
C PHE A 213 5.38 19.46 -14.28
N TYR A 214 4.12 19.28 -14.65
CA TYR A 214 3.46 17.96 -14.56
C TYR A 214 3.12 17.33 -15.89
N GLY A 215 3.25 18.08 -16.99
CA GLY A 215 3.09 17.56 -18.34
C GLY A 215 1.95 18.20 -19.13
N TYR A 216 1.97 17.93 -20.43
CA TYR A 216 0.96 18.34 -21.39
C TYR A 216 0.26 17.13 -21.96
N ASP A 217 -1.04 17.00 -21.70
CA ASP A 217 -1.82 15.80 -22.01
C ASP A 217 -2.06 15.58 -23.51
N GLU A 218 -1.91 16.62 -24.34
CA GLU A 218 -2.13 16.53 -25.77
C GLU A 218 -0.82 16.23 -26.52
N LYS A 219 -0.92 15.41 -27.55
CA LYS A 219 0.19 15.20 -28.48
C LYS A 219 0.36 16.42 -29.37
N PHE A 220 1.59 16.92 -29.46
CA PHE A 220 1.92 18.05 -30.32
C PHE A 220 2.85 17.63 -31.48
N LYS A 221 2.73 18.30 -32.58
CA LYS A 221 3.62 18.09 -33.73
C LYS A 221 5.00 18.62 -33.39
N PHE A 222 6.00 17.79 -33.64
CA PHE A 222 7.40 18.11 -33.38
C PHE A 222 8.25 17.69 -34.60
N ASP A 223 8.98 18.63 -35.14
CA ASP A 223 9.91 18.43 -36.23
C ASP A 223 11.29 18.90 -35.76
N TYR A 224 12.26 18.02 -35.79
CA TYR A 224 13.63 18.29 -35.40
C TYR A 224 14.60 17.84 -36.49
N THR A 225 15.45 18.74 -36.95
CA THR A 225 16.50 18.46 -37.91
C THR A 225 17.81 18.96 -37.30
N GLY A 226 18.71 18.06 -36.94
CA GLY A 226 19.98 18.48 -36.40
C GLY A 226 20.78 17.36 -35.74
N GLY A 227 22.11 17.47 -35.84
CA GLY A 227 23.03 16.49 -35.30
C GLY A 227 23.04 15.18 -36.08
N GLU A 228 22.94 14.06 -35.34
CA GLU A 228 23.07 12.72 -35.93
C GLU A 228 21.74 12.12 -36.38
N PHE A 229 20.61 12.77 -36.15
CA PHE A 229 19.29 12.25 -36.50
C PHE A 229 18.25 13.34 -36.76
N ASP A 230 17.27 13.01 -37.60
CA ASP A 230 16.08 13.81 -37.83
C ASP A 230 14.85 13.13 -37.22
N PHE A 231 13.91 13.93 -36.69
CA PHE A 231 12.65 13.43 -36.16
C PHE A 231 11.49 14.25 -36.71
N HIS A 232 10.48 13.56 -37.24
CA HIS A 232 9.23 14.16 -37.70
C HIS A 232 8.06 13.35 -37.14
N GLY A 233 7.21 13.96 -36.32
CA GLY A 233 6.09 13.22 -35.73
C GLY A 233 5.40 13.95 -34.59
N TYR A 234 4.73 13.17 -33.76
CA TYR A 234 4.07 13.67 -32.57
C TYR A 234 4.83 13.28 -31.31
N LYS A 235 4.90 14.20 -30.36
CA LYS A 235 5.51 13.99 -29.04
C LYS A 235 4.51 14.30 -27.94
N GLU A 236 4.79 13.74 -26.78
CA GLU A 236 4.18 14.04 -25.50
C GLU A 236 5.22 14.73 -24.62
N TYR A 237 4.77 15.58 -23.70
CA TYR A 237 5.65 16.21 -22.71
C TYR A 237 5.28 15.72 -21.32
N GLU A 238 6.18 14.98 -20.70
CA GLU A 238 5.95 14.34 -19.38
C GLU A 238 5.97 15.29 -18.19
N GLY A 239 6.46 16.53 -18.37
CA GLY A 239 6.67 17.50 -17.31
C GLY A 239 8.05 17.45 -16.67
N ALA A 240 8.50 18.59 -16.17
CA ALA A 240 9.84 18.74 -15.59
C ALA A 240 10.02 17.90 -14.30
N VAL A 241 9.00 17.86 -13.44
CA VAL A 241 9.00 17.09 -12.19
C VAL A 241 9.17 15.60 -12.49
N LYS A 242 8.28 15.06 -13.33
CA LYS A 242 8.27 13.63 -13.68
C LYS A 242 9.55 13.21 -14.41
N ASN A 243 10.08 14.08 -15.25
CA ASN A 243 11.37 13.84 -15.91
C ASN A 243 12.53 13.74 -14.92
N LEU A 244 12.59 14.63 -13.90
CA LEU A 244 13.60 14.57 -12.86
C LEU A 244 13.45 13.34 -11.98
N GLU A 245 12.22 13.00 -11.57
CA GLU A 245 11.95 11.78 -10.80
C GLU A 245 12.42 10.54 -11.57
N ARG A 246 12.06 10.43 -12.84
CA ARG A 246 12.51 9.32 -13.68
C ARG A 246 14.04 9.26 -13.77
N ARG A 247 14.71 10.40 -14.00
CA ARG A 247 16.18 10.46 -14.04
C ARG A 247 16.82 10.06 -12.72
N TYR A 248 16.21 10.42 -11.59
CA TYR A 248 16.69 10.03 -10.26
C TYR A 248 16.59 8.51 -10.05
N TYR A 249 15.44 7.91 -10.37
CA TYR A 249 15.21 6.49 -10.13
C TYR A 249 15.88 5.57 -11.16
N GLU A 250 16.01 6.00 -12.42
CA GLU A 250 16.57 5.20 -13.50
C GLU A 250 18.08 5.41 -13.71
N SER A 251 18.68 6.42 -13.10
CA SER A 251 20.13 6.69 -13.25
C SER A 251 20.95 5.60 -12.59
N PHE A 252 22.02 5.21 -13.26
CA PHE A 252 23.08 4.36 -12.71
C PHE A 252 24.22 5.17 -12.08
N SER A 253 24.22 6.51 -12.23
CA SER A 253 25.24 7.40 -11.70
C SER A 253 24.83 7.95 -10.35
N GLU A 254 25.55 7.54 -9.29
CA GLU A 254 25.30 8.08 -7.94
C GLU A 254 25.52 9.60 -7.86
N ALA A 255 26.54 10.13 -8.57
CA ALA A 255 26.78 11.56 -8.63
C ALA A 255 25.59 12.34 -9.22
N GLN A 256 24.95 11.79 -10.26
CA GLN A 256 23.75 12.41 -10.85
C GLN A 256 22.55 12.35 -9.90
N LYS A 257 22.37 11.24 -9.18
CA LYS A 257 21.31 11.12 -8.16
C LYS A 257 21.53 12.13 -7.05
N GLU A 258 22.75 12.21 -6.53
CA GLU A 258 23.11 13.14 -5.46
C GLU A 258 22.90 14.61 -5.90
N GLU A 259 23.24 14.95 -7.13
CA GLU A 259 22.95 16.28 -7.68
C GLU A 259 21.46 16.59 -7.72
N ILE A 260 20.65 15.67 -8.26
CA ILE A 260 19.20 15.85 -8.35
C ILE A 260 18.58 15.94 -6.94
N GLU A 261 18.99 15.07 -6.03
CA GLU A 261 18.51 15.02 -4.65
C GLU A 261 18.81 16.36 -3.92
N ASN A 262 20.05 16.79 -3.93
CA ASN A 262 20.47 17.98 -3.19
C ASN A 262 19.86 19.27 -3.76
N ARG A 263 19.72 19.37 -5.08
CA ARG A 263 19.26 20.63 -5.72
C ARG A 263 17.75 20.72 -5.84
N TYR A 264 17.06 19.61 -6.15
CA TYR A 264 15.67 19.68 -6.60
C TYR A 264 14.70 18.87 -5.74
N MET A 265 15.17 17.99 -4.85
CA MET A 265 14.29 17.17 -4.05
C MET A 265 14.14 17.66 -2.62
N VAL A 266 13.03 17.29 -2.00
CA VAL A 266 12.71 17.51 -0.59
C VAL A 266 12.06 16.28 0.02
N GLU A 267 12.34 16.03 1.30
CA GLU A 267 11.61 15.02 2.05
C GLU A 267 10.20 15.52 2.37
N ARG A 268 9.18 14.85 1.87
CA ARG A 268 7.77 15.10 2.21
C ARG A 268 7.17 13.93 2.96
N ILE A 269 6.27 14.21 3.90
CA ILE A 269 5.53 13.16 4.62
C ILE A 269 4.75 12.32 3.60
N CYS A 270 4.85 11.00 3.70
CA CYS A 270 4.14 10.07 2.82
C CYS A 270 2.63 10.31 2.90
N LYS A 271 1.99 10.58 1.76
CA LYS A 271 0.56 10.91 1.67
C LYS A 271 -0.34 9.73 2.04
N VAL A 272 0.14 8.48 1.82
CA VAL A 272 -0.61 7.26 2.12
C VAL A 272 -0.64 6.99 3.62
N CYS A 273 0.52 6.79 4.24
CA CYS A 273 0.58 6.46 5.67
C CYS A 273 0.64 7.69 6.59
N LYS A 274 0.69 8.91 6.04
CA LYS A 274 0.74 10.18 6.79
C LYS A 274 1.84 10.19 7.88
N GLY A 275 3.00 9.62 7.55
CA GLY A 275 4.14 9.51 8.46
C GLY A 275 4.13 8.26 9.37
N LYS A 276 3.04 7.50 9.42
CA LYS A 276 2.88 6.36 10.34
C LYS A 276 3.66 5.10 9.94
N ARG A 277 4.32 5.07 8.79
CA ARG A 277 5.24 4.01 8.32
C ARG A 277 4.62 2.65 8.04
N LEU A 278 3.49 2.31 8.65
CA LEU A 278 2.81 1.02 8.57
C LEU A 278 1.52 1.11 7.76
N LYS A 279 0.99 -0.03 7.34
CA LYS A 279 -0.32 -0.16 6.71
C LYS A 279 -1.44 0.11 7.72
N ASP A 280 -2.60 0.58 7.24
CA ASP A 280 -3.74 0.90 8.11
C ASP A 280 -4.29 -0.32 8.84
N GLU A 281 -4.24 -1.53 8.22
CA GLU A 281 -4.66 -2.79 8.85
C GLU A 281 -3.80 -3.13 10.06
N VAL A 282 -2.51 -2.81 10.01
CA VAL A 282 -1.58 -3.02 11.13
C VAL A 282 -1.83 -2.01 12.23
N LEU A 283 -2.13 -0.77 11.87
CA LEU A 283 -2.45 0.30 12.82
C LEU A 283 -3.82 0.12 13.48
N ALA A 284 -4.69 -0.69 12.90
CA ALA A 284 -5.98 -1.06 13.52
C ALA A 284 -5.81 -1.99 14.73
N VAL A 285 -4.64 -2.64 14.88
CA VAL A 285 -4.34 -3.47 16.06
C VAL A 285 -3.90 -2.57 17.21
N THR A 286 -4.65 -2.61 18.31
CA THR A 286 -4.41 -1.74 19.47
C THR A 286 -4.24 -2.54 20.75
N VAL A 287 -3.46 -1.98 21.67
CA VAL A 287 -3.34 -2.41 23.07
C VAL A 287 -3.74 -1.23 23.94
N ASN A 288 -4.76 -1.39 24.78
CA ASN A 288 -5.33 -0.32 25.57
C ASN A 288 -5.63 0.94 24.74
N ASN A 289 -6.33 0.75 23.60
CA ASN A 289 -6.74 1.79 22.62
C ASN A 289 -5.60 2.58 21.96
N LYS A 290 -4.36 2.07 21.98
CA LYS A 290 -3.23 2.67 21.27
C LYS A 290 -2.57 1.67 20.33
N ASN A 291 -2.30 2.11 19.12
CA ASN A 291 -1.53 1.32 18.17
C ASN A 291 -0.01 1.49 18.41
N ILE A 292 0.77 0.65 17.75
CA ILE A 292 2.23 0.63 17.95
C ILE A 292 2.89 1.97 17.62
N MET A 293 2.45 2.68 16.58
CA MET A 293 3.06 3.96 16.20
C MET A 293 2.70 5.07 17.18
N GLU A 294 1.46 5.09 17.69
CA GLU A 294 1.08 6.03 18.73
C GLU A 294 1.92 5.86 20.01
N ILE A 295 2.28 4.62 20.35
CA ILE A 295 3.17 4.33 21.48
C ILE A 295 4.62 4.76 21.14
N CYS A 296 5.09 4.47 19.92
CA CYS A 296 6.43 4.87 19.49
C CYS A 296 6.61 6.40 19.40
N ASP A 297 5.55 7.14 19.12
CA ASP A 297 5.57 8.61 19.02
C ASP A 297 5.46 9.31 20.38
N MET A 298 5.16 8.57 21.45
CA MET A 298 5.24 9.10 22.82
C MET A 298 6.70 9.33 23.22
N SER A 299 6.91 10.28 24.14
CA SER A 299 8.19 10.35 24.86
C SER A 299 8.45 9.06 25.64
N ILE A 300 9.70 8.71 25.84
CA ILE A 300 10.12 7.54 26.65
C ILE A 300 9.42 7.55 28.00
N LYS A 301 9.33 8.72 28.65
CA LYS A 301 8.61 8.91 29.92
C LYS A 301 7.15 8.50 29.80
N ASN A 302 6.44 9.05 28.81
CA ASN A 302 5.01 8.74 28.62
C ASN A 302 4.77 7.29 28.20
N SER A 303 5.70 6.70 27.44
CA SER A 303 5.65 5.27 27.10
C SER A 303 5.85 4.40 28.34
N LEU A 304 6.77 4.76 29.22
CA LEU A 304 6.97 4.06 30.50
C LEU A 304 5.71 4.13 31.34
N ASP A 305 5.13 5.32 31.52
CA ASP A 305 3.89 5.51 32.27
C ASP A 305 2.73 4.68 31.68
N PHE A 306 2.62 4.63 30.34
CA PHE A 306 1.63 3.80 29.66
C PHE A 306 1.80 2.31 30.01
N PHE A 307 3.02 1.77 29.91
CA PHE A 307 3.26 0.35 30.23
C PHE A 307 3.20 0.03 31.72
N MET A 308 3.46 0.99 32.59
CA MET A 308 3.30 0.81 34.04
C MET A 308 1.83 0.71 34.45
N ASN A 309 0.95 1.48 33.78
CA ASN A 309 -0.49 1.57 34.09
C ASN A 309 -1.36 0.74 33.14
N LEU A 310 -0.77 -0.21 32.40
CA LEU A 310 -1.49 -1.02 31.43
C LEU A 310 -2.47 -1.97 32.13
N SER A 311 -3.76 -1.85 31.78
CA SER A 311 -4.81 -2.73 32.30
C SER A 311 -4.94 -3.97 31.42
N LEU A 312 -4.66 -5.15 31.96
CA LEU A 312 -4.75 -6.44 31.29
C LEU A 312 -5.67 -7.39 32.06
N THR A 313 -6.26 -8.35 31.35
CA THR A 313 -6.93 -9.49 31.99
C THR A 313 -5.90 -10.46 32.55
N GLU A 314 -6.27 -11.30 33.53
CA GLU A 314 -5.37 -12.30 34.14
C GLU A 314 -4.68 -13.20 33.09
N LYS A 315 -5.38 -13.56 32.00
CA LYS A 315 -4.83 -14.36 30.91
C LYS A 315 -3.77 -13.57 30.15
N GLN A 316 -4.05 -12.31 29.85
CA GLN A 316 -3.12 -11.42 29.13
C GLN A 316 -1.89 -11.11 29.99
N GLU A 317 -2.05 -10.91 31.30
CA GLU A 317 -0.94 -10.70 32.22
C GLU A 317 0.02 -11.89 32.24
N LYS A 318 -0.50 -13.12 32.31
CA LYS A 318 0.32 -14.34 32.26
C LYS A 318 1.15 -14.44 30.98
N ILE A 319 0.55 -14.08 29.83
CA ILE A 319 1.22 -14.13 28.53
C ILE A 319 2.26 -13.01 28.40
N ALA A 320 1.92 -11.80 28.82
CA ALA A 320 2.73 -10.60 28.59
C ALA A 320 3.77 -10.34 29.68
N LYS A 321 3.76 -11.06 30.81
CA LYS A 321 4.56 -10.79 31.99
C LYS A 321 6.05 -10.54 31.73
N GLU A 322 6.70 -11.47 31.05
CA GLU A 322 8.15 -11.34 30.76
C GLU A 322 8.43 -10.23 29.74
N ILE A 323 7.58 -10.09 28.74
CA ILE A 323 7.71 -9.03 27.72
C ILE A 323 7.55 -7.64 28.36
N LEU A 324 6.53 -7.46 29.20
CA LEU A 324 6.29 -6.19 29.89
C LEU A 324 7.41 -5.85 30.88
N LYS A 325 7.95 -6.85 31.55
CA LYS A 325 9.09 -6.66 32.44
C LYS A 325 10.28 -6.07 31.68
N GLU A 326 10.64 -6.69 30.56
CA GLU A 326 11.77 -6.24 29.75
C GLU A 326 11.53 -4.84 29.12
N ILE A 327 10.32 -4.55 28.64
CA ILE A 327 9.96 -3.22 28.11
C ILE A 327 10.11 -2.16 29.23
N ARG A 328 9.57 -2.42 30.41
CA ARG A 328 9.64 -1.49 31.55
C ARG A 328 11.10 -1.25 31.99
N GLU A 329 11.91 -2.28 32.07
CA GLU A 329 13.33 -2.18 32.44
C GLU A 329 14.09 -1.32 31.41
N ARG A 330 13.89 -1.53 30.12
CA ARG A 330 14.55 -0.76 29.06
C ARG A 330 14.12 0.70 29.05
N LEU A 331 12.81 0.98 29.18
CA LEU A 331 12.30 2.35 29.23
C LEU A 331 12.77 3.07 30.51
N THR A 332 12.82 2.38 31.66
CA THR A 332 13.37 2.92 32.90
C THR A 332 14.84 3.26 32.73
N PHE A 333 15.62 2.37 32.10
CA PHE A 333 17.03 2.66 31.82
C PHE A 333 17.19 3.94 30.98
N MET A 334 16.41 4.08 29.88
CA MET A 334 16.43 5.26 29.04
C MET A 334 16.10 6.55 29.81
N THR A 335 15.15 6.47 30.75
CA THR A 335 14.80 7.57 31.62
C THR A 335 15.96 7.93 32.60
N ASN A 336 16.60 6.92 33.19
CA ASN A 336 17.70 7.11 34.12
C ASN A 336 18.95 7.75 33.52
N VAL A 337 19.19 7.49 32.22
CA VAL A 337 20.30 8.13 31.46
C VAL A 337 19.92 9.51 30.89
N GLY A 338 18.74 10.04 31.25
CA GLY A 338 18.29 11.38 30.88
C GLY A 338 17.84 11.49 29.41
N LEU A 339 17.27 10.42 28.85
CA LEU A 339 16.73 10.39 27.49
C LEU A 339 15.20 10.25 27.48
N ASP A 340 14.54 10.62 28.55
CA ASP A 340 13.10 10.51 28.79
C ASP A 340 12.23 11.35 27.83
N TYR A 341 12.81 12.41 27.24
CA TYR A 341 12.16 13.28 26.25
C TYR A 341 12.18 12.72 24.82
N LEU A 342 13.04 11.74 24.51
CA LEU A 342 13.11 11.14 23.18
C LEU A 342 11.85 10.30 22.87
N THR A 343 11.62 10.05 21.59
CA THR A 343 10.59 9.13 21.10
C THR A 343 11.23 7.91 20.45
N LEU A 344 10.57 6.73 20.52
CA LEU A 344 11.05 5.51 19.86
C LEU A 344 11.00 5.60 18.34
N SER A 345 10.13 6.47 17.79
CA SER A 345 10.01 6.73 16.36
C SER A 345 11.12 7.62 15.78
N ARG A 346 11.95 8.24 16.64
CA ARG A 346 13.00 9.17 16.22
C ARG A 346 14.07 8.46 15.39
N GLU A 347 14.41 9.05 14.25
CA GLU A 347 15.43 8.51 13.37
C GLU A 347 16.83 8.65 13.97
N THR A 348 17.62 7.58 13.91
CA THR A 348 18.98 7.53 14.45
C THR A 348 19.88 8.66 13.92
N LYS A 349 19.71 9.04 12.64
CA LYS A 349 20.47 10.13 12.01
C LYS A 349 20.20 11.50 12.61
N THR A 350 19.10 11.67 13.35
CA THR A 350 18.71 12.94 14.00
C THR A 350 19.19 13.03 15.45
N LEU A 351 19.79 11.96 15.99
CA LEU A 351 20.33 11.94 17.34
C LEU A 351 21.63 12.77 17.40
N SER A 352 21.78 13.55 18.46
CA SER A 352 23.08 14.17 18.79
C SER A 352 24.12 13.10 19.19
N GLY A 353 25.39 13.48 19.12
CA GLY A 353 26.48 12.56 19.52
C GLY A 353 26.33 12.06 20.97
N GLY A 354 25.94 12.95 21.90
CA GLY A 354 25.69 12.60 23.29
C GLY A 354 24.46 11.69 23.50
N GLU A 355 23.38 11.88 22.72
CA GLU A 355 22.21 10.98 22.74
C GLU A 355 22.60 9.58 22.24
N SER A 356 23.29 9.52 21.08
CA SER A 356 23.77 8.26 20.49
C SER A 356 24.71 7.49 21.42
N GLN A 357 25.57 8.19 22.16
CA GLN A 357 26.50 7.57 23.12
C GLN A 357 25.80 6.99 24.33
N ARG A 358 24.71 7.63 24.80
CA ARG A 358 23.93 7.15 25.96
C ARG A 358 22.99 5.99 25.62
N ILE A 359 22.62 5.82 24.35
CA ILE A 359 21.77 4.71 23.87
C ILE A 359 22.59 3.41 23.71
N ARG A 360 23.88 3.50 23.44
CA ARG A 360 24.79 2.34 23.30
C ARG A 360 25.17 1.76 24.64
#